data_bde6b8f79d39284c71610cf2ec3b54fb
#
_entry.id   bde6b8f79d39284c71610cf2ec3b54fb
#
_cell.length_a   1.000
_cell.length_b   1.000
_cell.length_c   1.000
_cell.angle_alpha   90.00
_cell.angle_beta   90.00
_cell.angle_gamma   90.00
#
_symmetry.space_group_name_H-M   'P 1'
#
loop_
_entity.id
_entity.type
_entity.pdbx_description
1 polymer ?
#
loop_
_entity_poly.entity_id
_entity_poly.type
_entity_poly.pdbx_seq_one_letter_code
_entity_poly.pdbx_strand_id
1 'polypeptide(L)'
;LVGSEMCIRDSAFTELEPKPHVIGAKQDRDMATTVMGQPISLPVMISPTGVQAVTPDGEVDVARAAAARGTAMGLSSFASKPIEEVIAANPQTFFQVYWLGGKEKVLERLERAKAAGAAGVILTTDWSFSMGRDWGSPAIPEKLDARAMITLAPQIAVRPRWAAEWARDVV
;
A
#
# COMPACT_ATOMS: atom_id res chain seq x y z
N LEU A 1 15.39 16.24 12.68
CA LEU A 1 15.71 15.31 11.56
C LEU A 1 14.54 15.04 10.61
N VAL A 2 13.29 15.39 10.99
CA VAL A 2 12.10 15.19 10.13
C VAL A 2 12.06 16.15 8.93
N GLY A 3 12.77 17.28 8.98
CA GLY A 3 12.89 18.20 7.86
C GLY A 3 13.86 17.77 6.76
N SER A 4 14.79 16.86 7.05
CA SER A 4 15.88 16.55 6.15
C SER A 4 15.46 15.70 4.95
N GLU A 5 14.55 14.74 5.12
CA GLU A 5 14.12 13.88 4.00
C GLU A 5 13.25 14.60 2.98
N MET A 6 12.34 15.46 3.43
CA MET A 6 11.55 16.30 2.52
C MET A 6 12.45 17.30 1.78
N CYS A 7 13.38 17.95 2.49
CA CYS A 7 14.32 18.90 1.87
C CYS A 7 15.29 18.22 0.88
N ILE A 8 15.74 17.00 1.17
CA ILE A 8 16.62 16.24 0.26
C ILE A 8 15.85 15.86 -1.03
N ARG A 9 14.58 15.47 -0.94
CA ARG A 9 13.77 15.17 -2.13
C ARG A 9 13.50 16.42 -2.94
N ASP A 10 13.12 17.52 -2.30
CA ASP A 10 12.86 18.78 -2.98
C ASP A 10 14.10 19.31 -3.69
N SER A 11 15.28 19.26 -3.06
CA SER A 11 16.52 19.68 -3.69
C SER A 11 16.94 18.81 -4.88
N ALA A 12 16.72 17.48 -4.79
CA ALA A 12 17.01 16.57 -5.90
C ALA A 12 16.13 16.88 -7.13
N PHE A 13 14.87 17.28 -6.95
CA PHE A 13 14.01 17.67 -8.06
C PHE A 13 14.44 19.01 -8.69
N THR A 14 15.04 19.94 -7.94
CA THR A 14 15.54 21.19 -8.49
C THR A 14 16.80 21.03 -9.35
N GLU A 15 17.51 19.90 -9.20
CA GLU A 15 18.68 19.55 -10.02
C GLU A 15 18.30 18.92 -11.38
N LEU A 16 17.03 18.53 -11.54
CA LEU A 16 16.54 17.87 -12.74
C LEU A 16 15.77 18.88 -13.60
N GLU A 17 16.29 19.15 -14.79
CA GLU A 17 15.62 19.97 -15.78
C GLU A 17 15.05 19.11 -16.91
N PRO A 18 13.75 19.26 -17.27
CA PRO A 18 13.21 18.60 -18.45
C PRO A 18 13.88 19.19 -19.71
N LYS A 19 14.39 18.33 -20.58
CA LYS A 19 14.88 18.73 -21.90
C LYS A 19 13.76 18.55 -22.92
N PRO A 20 12.96 19.59 -23.24
CA PRO A 20 11.84 19.44 -24.13
C PRO A 20 12.30 19.26 -25.57
N HIS A 21 11.66 18.34 -26.29
CA HIS A 21 11.75 18.23 -27.74
C HIS A 21 10.47 18.77 -28.34
N VAL A 22 10.54 20.01 -28.86
CA VAL A 22 9.36 20.72 -29.37
C VAL A 22 9.07 20.38 -30.83
N ILE A 23 10.12 20.07 -31.61
CA ILE A 23 9.99 19.76 -33.03
C ILE A 23 9.52 18.30 -33.20
N GLY A 24 8.41 18.10 -33.91
CA GLY A 24 7.83 16.79 -34.15
C GLY A 24 7.00 16.23 -32.98
N ALA A 25 6.67 17.07 -32.00
CA ALA A 25 5.76 16.67 -30.92
C ALA A 25 4.38 16.32 -31.49
N LYS A 26 3.90 15.10 -31.15
CA LYS A 26 2.56 14.64 -31.50
C LYS A 26 1.56 15.17 -30.48
N GLN A 27 0.33 15.51 -30.93
CA GLN A 27 -0.76 15.85 -30.01
C GLN A 27 -1.22 14.63 -29.21
N ASP A 28 -1.29 13.47 -29.85
CA ASP A 28 -1.62 12.21 -29.20
C ASP A 28 -0.33 11.56 -28.67
N ARG A 29 -0.30 11.35 -27.36
CA ARG A 29 0.83 10.73 -26.66
C ARG A 29 0.43 9.34 -26.22
N ASP A 30 1.15 8.35 -26.68
CA ASP A 30 1.09 7.01 -26.11
C ASP A 30 1.96 6.97 -24.86
N MET A 31 1.34 6.77 -23.70
CA MET A 31 2.02 6.63 -22.41
C MET A 31 2.09 5.18 -21.95
N ALA A 32 1.59 4.23 -22.76
CA ALA A 32 1.61 2.83 -22.42
C ALA A 32 3.05 2.31 -22.27
N THR A 33 3.25 1.47 -21.29
CA THR A 33 4.55 0.86 -21.01
C THR A 33 4.35 -0.49 -20.30
N THR A 34 5.44 -1.10 -19.86
CA THR A 34 5.42 -2.33 -19.10
C THR A 34 6.20 -2.16 -17.79
N VAL A 35 5.61 -2.58 -16.68
CA VAL A 35 6.28 -2.63 -15.37
C VAL A 35 6.31 -4.07 -14.86
N MET A 36 7.50 -4.62 -14.63
CA MET A 36 7.68 -5.98 -14.13
C MET A 36 6.84 -7.03 -14.89
N GLY A 37 6.81 -6.91 -16.23
CA GLY A 37 6.03 -7.80 -17.10
C GLY A 37 4.54 -7.49 -17.20
N GLN A 38 4.02 -6.51 -16.47
CA GLN A 38 2.62 -6.09 -16.53
C GLN A 38 2.47 -4.91 -17.49
N PRO A 39 1.63 -4.98 -18.54
CA PRO A 39 1.34 -3.85 -19.39
C PRO A 39 0.49 -2.83 -18.63
N ILE A 40 0.88 -1.56 -18.71
CA ILE A 40 0.17 -0.44 -18.06
C ILE A 40 -0.06 0.68 -19.05
N SER A 41 -1.20 1.37 -18.94
CA SER A 41 -1.61 2.43 -19.88
C SER A 41 -0.87 3.75 -19.67
N LEU A 42 -0.22 3.94 -18.53
CA LEU A 42 0.56 5.12 -18.17
C LEU A 42 1.70 4.73 -17.23
N PRO A 43 2.86 5.44 -17.27
CA PRO A 43 4.05 5.05 -16.52
C PRO A 43 3.96 5.43 -15.03
N VAL A 44 2.87 5.04 -14.39
CA VAL A 44 2.57 5.29 -12.97
C VAL A 44 1.95 4.04 -12.39
N MET A 45 2.41 3.60 -11.23
CA MET A 45 1.74 2.58 -10.42
C MET A 45 1.51 3.10 -9.00
N ILE A 46 0.52 2.57 -8.32
CA ILE A 46 0.21 2.95 -6.94
C ILE A 46 1.15 2.20 -5.99
N SER A 47 1.86 2.95 -5.16
CA SER A 47 2.78 2.40 -4.16
C SER A 47 2.04 1.64 -3.07
N PRO A 48 2.64 0.59 -2.46
CA PRO A 48 2.05 -0.10 -1.33
C PRO A 48 1.84 0.86 -0.15
N THR A 49 0.59 0.97 0.30
CA THR A 49 0.22 1.79 1.47
C THR A 49 -0.64 0.93 2.38
N GLY A 50 -0.28 0.87 3.66
CA GLY A 50 -1.03 0.11 4.66
C GLY A 50 -2.18 0.89 5.28
N VAL A 51 -3.03 0.16 6.01
CA VAL A 51 -4.07 0.70 6.90
C VAL A 51 -5.01 1.69 6.20
N GLN A 52 -5.61 1.28 5.10
CA GLN A 52 -6.56 2.12 4.35
C GLN A 52 -8.02 1.96 4.81
N ALA A 53 -8.26 1.24 5.92
CA ALA A 53 -9.59 1.07 6.53
C ALA A 53 -10.24 2.37 7.04
N VAL A 54 -9.68 3.53 6.68
CA VAL A 54 -10.32 4.85 6.87
C VAL A 54 -11.56 5.01 5.97
N THR A 55 -11.63 4.22 4.90
CA THR A 55 -12.80 4.07 4.03
C THR A 55 -13.32 2.63 4.10
N PRO A 56 -14.62 2.39 3.90
CA PRO A 56 -15.21 1.05 4.00
C PRO A 56 -14.54 0.00 3.10
N ASP A 57 -14.23 0.34 1.86
CA ASP A 57 -13.64 -0.59 0.89
C ASP A 57 -12.09 -0.53 0.85
N GLY A 58 -11.47 0.45 1.51
CA GLY A 58 -10.02 0.52 1.70
C GLY A 58 -9.21 0.27 0.43
N GLU A 59 -8.31 -0.72 0.48
CA GLU A 59 -7.42 -1.09 -0.63
C GLU A 59 -8.17 -1.62 -1.86
N VAL A 60 -9.39 -2.12 -1.70
CA VAL A 60 -10.21 -2.62 -2.82
C VAL A 60 -10.64 -1.47 -3.73
N ASP A 61 -11.02 -0.31 -3.16
CA ASP A 61 -11.33 0.88 -3.96
C ASP A 61 -10.12 1.40 -4.72
N VAL A 62 -8.96 1.35 -4.10
CA VAL A 62 -7.69 1.71 -4.77
C VAL A 62 -7.40 0.76 -5.92
N ALA A 63 -7.62 -0.54 -5.72
CA ALA A 63 -7.45 -1.56 -6.76
C ALA A 63 -8.40 -1.32 -7.95
N ARG A 64 -9.68 -1.04 -7.67
CA ARG A 64 -10.67 -0.68 -8.71
C ARG A 64 -10.25 0.58 -9.49
N ALA A 65 -9.78 1.60 -8.79
CA ALA A 65 -9.33 2.84 -9.42
C ALA A 65 -8.10 2.61 -10.32
N ALA A 66 -7.13 1.81 -9.85
CA ALA A 66 -5.96 1.44 -10.63
C ALA A 66 -6.35 0.62 -11.88
N ALA A 67 -7.22 -0.37 -11.71
CA ALA A 67 -7.74 -1.19 -12.81
C ALA A 67 -8.49 -0.34 -13.85
N ALA A 68 -9.34 0.59 -13.40
CA ALA A 68 -10.07 1.50 -14.28
C ALA A 68 -9.14 2.43 -15.11
N ARG A 69 -7.93 2.66 -14.61
CA ARG A 69 -6.88 3.41 -15.32
C ARG A 69 -5.90 2.51 -16.07
N GLY A 70 -6.09 1.19 -16.05
CA GLY A 70 -5.21 0.24 -16.71
C GLY A 70 -3.79 0.28 -16.15
N THR A 71 -3.64 0.42 -14.82
CA THR A 71 -2.32 0.45 -14.19
C THR A 71 -2.21 -0.53 -13.03
N ALA A 72 -0.96 -0.84 -12.67
CA ALA A 72 -0.64 -1.73 -11.57
C ALA A 72 -0.66 -1.01 -10.22
N MET A 73 -0.77 -1.80 -9.15
CA MET A 73 -0.62 -1.32 -7.78
C MET A 73 0.20 -2.29 -6.93
N GLY A 74 0.75 -1.76 -5.84
CA GLY A 74 1.30 -2.54 -4.75
C GLY A 74 0.30 -2.66 -3.61
N LEU A 75 0.12 -3.87 -3.08
CA LEU A 75 -0.64 -4.14 -1.87
C LEU A 75 0.32 -4.34 -0.70
N SER A 76 0.17 -3.56 0.35
CA SER A 76 1.00 -3.67 1.55
C SER A 76 0.65 -4.93 2.36
N SER A 77 1.65 -5.53 3.02
CA SER A 77 1.39 -6.57 4.04
C SER A 77 0.73 -6.02 5.31
N PHE A 78 0.59 -4.70 5.43
CA PHE A 78 -0.24 -4.02 6.44
C PHE A 78 -1.58 -3.56 5.88
N ALA A 79 -2.03 -4.15 4.78
CA ALA A 79 -3.34 -3.87 4.23
C ALA A 79 -4.45 -4.26 5.21
N SER A 80 -5.55 -3.53 5.13
CA SER A 80 -6.74 -3.75 5.96
C SER A 80 -7.79 -4.62 5.29
N LYS A 81 -7.60 -4.96 4.01
CA LYS A 81 -8.49 -5.83 3.24
C LYS A 81 -7.81 -7.13 2.84
N PRO A 82 -8.57 -8.23 2.70
CA PRO A 82 -8.06 -9.50 2.23
C PRO A 82 -7.38 -9.39 0.87
N ILE A 83 -6.22 -10.04 0.73
CA ILE A 83 -5.44 -10.00 -0.52
C ILE A 83 -6.24 -10.51 -1.72
N GLU A 84 -7.11 -11.49 -1.49
CA GLU A 84 -7.94 -12.11 -2.50
C GLU A 84 -8.93 -11.11 -3.11
N GLU A 85 -9.56 -10.26 -2.29
CA GLU A 85 -10.49 -9.24 -2.73
C GLU A 85 -9.79 -8.14 -3.54
N VAL A 86 -8.60 -7.74 -3.10
CA VAL A 86 -7.82 -6.69 -3.77
C VAL A 86 -7.33 -7.19 -5.13
N ILE A 87 -6.80 -8.42 -5.20
CA ILE A 87 -6.35 -9.02 -6.46
C ILE A 87 -7.51 -9.28 -7.42
N ALA A 88 -8.68 -9.69 -6.91
CA ALA A 88 -9.88 -9.83 -7.73
C ALA A 88 -10.32 -8.49 -8.35
N ALA A 89 -10.13 -7.38 -7.65
CA ALA A 89 -10.43 -6.03 -8.14
C ALA A 89 -9.37 -5.52 -9.15
N ASN A 90 -8.10 -5.89 -9.00
CA ASN A 90 -7.03 -5.58 -9.94
C ASN A 90 -6.00 -6.72 -10.03
N PRO A 91 -6.04 -7.56 -11.07
CA PRO A 91 -5.06 -8.64 -11.26
C PRO A 91 -3.61 -8.19 -11.42
N GLN A 92 -3.36 -6.91 -11.74
CA GLN A 92 -2.02 -6.32 -11.82
C GLN A 92 -1.52 -5.84 -10.44
N THR A 93 -1.90 -6.53 -9.36
CA THR A 93 -1.49 -6.22 -8.00
C THR A 93 -0.24 -6.99 -7.62
N PHE A 94 0.79 -6.25 -7.18
CA PHE A 94 2.00 -6.79 -6.57
C PHE A 94 1.85 -6.84 -5.06
N PHE A 95 2.22 -7.94 -4.40
CA PHE A 95 2.18 -8.04 -2.94
C PHE A 95 3.49 -7.59 -2.31
N GLN A 96 3.43 -6.58 -1.45
CA GLN A 96 4.59 -6.09 -0.71
C GLN A 96 4.70 -6.82 0.63
N VAL A 97 5.90 -7.31 0.94
CA VAL A 97 6.18 -8.05 2.16
C VAL A 97 7.37 -7.44 2.93
N TYR A 98 7.20 -7.35 4.25
CA TYR A 98 8.27 -7.10 5.20
C TYR A 98 8.77 -8.42 5.79
N TRP A 99 10.02 -8.43 6.23
CA TRP A 99 10.57 -9.56 6.98
C TRP A 99 10.10 -9.52 8.45
N LEU A 100 8.81 -9.79 8.68
CA LEU A 100 8.17 -9.73 10.00
C LEU A 100 7.53 -11.06 10.36
N GLY A 101 7.72 -11.48 11.63
CA GLY A 101 7.15 -12.70 12.17
C GLY A 101 7.94 -13.99 11.87
N GLY A 102 9.16 -13.87 11.36
CA GLY A 102 10.01 -14.99 11.02
C GLY A 102 9.73 -15.60 9.65
N LYS A 103 10.59 -16.53 9.24
CA LYS A 103 10.60 -17.12 7.89
C LYS A 103 9.27 -17.81 7.55
N GLU A 104 8.70 -18.57 8.48
CA GLU A 104 7.48 -19.32 8.27
C GLU A 104 6.31 -18.42 7.95
N LYS A 105 6.16 -17.32 8.70
CA LYS A 105 5.09 -16.33 8.48
C LYS A 105 5.25 -15.57 7.18
N VAL A 106 6.47 -15.29 6.78
CA VAL A 106 6.74 -14.64 5.49
C VAL A 106 6.36 -15.58 4.34
N LEU A 107 6.77 -16.86 4.42
CA LEU A 107 6.44 -17.86 3.40
C LEU A 107 4.93 -18.10 3.29
N GLU A 108 4.22 -18.20 4.41
CA GLU A 108 2.77 -18.34 4.45
C GLU A 108 2.05 -17.20 3.70
N ARG A 109 2.47 -15.96 3.94
CA ARG A 109 1.94 -14.78 3.24
C ARG A 109 2.24 -14.80 1.74
N LEU A 110 3.46 -15.20 1.36
CA LEU A 110 3.86 -15.29 -0.04
C LEU A 110 3.09 -16.39 -0.78
N GLU A 111 2.87 -17.54 -0.15
CA GLU A 111 2.08 -18.62 -0.72
C GLU A 111 0.62 -18.20 -0.90
N ARG A 112 0.05 -17.50 0.10
CA ARG A 112 -1.30 -16.94 0.00
C ARG A 112 -1.41 -15.93 -1.14
N ALA A 113 -0.44 -15.01 -1.26
CA ALA A 113 -0.39 -14.03 -2.35
C ALA A 113 -0.30 -14.70 -3.72
N LYS A 114 0.54 -15.73 -3.84
CA LYS A 114 0.66 -16.53 -5.04
C LYS A 114 -0.64 -17.27 -5.39
N ALA A 115 -1.27 -17.89 -4.40
CA ALA A 115 -2.54 -18.59 -4.58
C ALA A 115 -3.67 -17.65 -5.03
N ALA A 116 -3.68 -16.41 -4.52
CA ALA A 116 -4.61 -15.36 -4.93
C ALA A 116 -4.32 -14.80 -6.34
N GLY A 117 -3.17 -15.12 -6.94
CA GLY A 117 -2.81 -14.66 -8.28
C GLY A 117 -2.09 -13.31 -8.33
N ALA A 118 -1.32 -12.95 -7.28
CA ALA A 118 -0.51 -11.74 -7.29
C ALA A 118 0.43 -11.70 -8.51
N ALA A 119 0.54 -10.53 -9.15
CA ALA A 119 1.38 -10.31 -10.33
C ALA A 119 2.89 -10.44 -10.01
N GLY A 120 3.26 -10.27 -8.75
CA GLY A 120 4.62 -10.41 -8.26
C GLY A 120 4.76 -10.00 -6.80
N VAL A 121 5.99 -9.94 -6.32
CA VAL A 121 6.33 -9.61 -4.94
C VAL A 121 7.25 -8.39 -4.89
N ILE A 122 6.99 -7.48 -3.96
CA ILE A 122 7.85 -6.37 -3.59
C ILE A 122 8.44 -6.66 -2.21
N LEU A 123 9.73 -6.95 -2.13
CA LEU A 123 10.40 -7.18 -0.85
C LEU A 123 10.95 -5.86 -0.30
N THR A 124 10.49 -5.47 0.89
CA THR A 124 11.02 -4.32 1.62
C THR A 124 12.16 -4.77 2.53
N THR A 125 13.35 -4.22 2.33
CA THR A 125 14.59 -4.67 2.99
C THR A 125 15.12 -3.72 4.05
N ASP A 126 14.56 -2.52 4.14
CA ASP A 126 15.02 -1.44 5.05
C ASP A 126 14.23 -1.36 6.37
N TRP A 127 13.28 -2.25 6.60
CA TRP A 127 12.54 -2.33 7.85
C TRP A 127 13.25 -3.25 8.84
N SER A 128 14.21 -2.70 9.56
CA SER A 128 14.95 -3.44 10.60
C SER A 128 14.41 -3.19 12.02
N PHE A 129 13.72 -2.08 12.25
CA PHE A 129 13.10 -1.74 13.54
C PHE A 129 11.97 -0.72 13.34
N SER A 130 10.99 -0.76 14.25
CA SER A 130 9.92 0.22 14.27
C SER A 130 10.35 1.40 15.15
N MET A 131 10.57 2.56 14.55
CA MET A 131 10.70 3.81 15.30
C MET A 131 9.34 4.49 15.39
N GLY A 132 8.86 4.68 16.61
CA GLY A 132 7.74 5.58 16.88
C GLY A 132 8.08 7.01 16.45
N ARG A 133 7.11 7.77 16.02
CA ARG A 133 7.28 9.21 15.80
C ARG A 133 7.39 9.91 17.15
N ASP A 134 8.32 10.82 17.29
CA ASP A 134 8.61 11.54 18.54
C ASP A 134 7.49 12.49 18.98
N TRP A 135 6.48 12.70 18.13
CA TRP A 135 5.45 13.72 18.33
C TRP A 135 4.07 13.20 17.92
N GLY A 136 3.13 13.32 18.85
CA GLY A 136 1.69 13.30 18.60
C GLY A 136 1.06 12.01 18.07
N SER A 137 1.83 10.94 17.90
CA SER A 137 1.25 9.65 17.51
C SER A 137 0.81 8.90 18.77
N PRO A 138 -0.45 8.44 18.85
CA PRO A 138 -0.86 7.55 19.92
C PRO A 138 -0.03 6.27 19.87
N ALA A 139 0.35 5.73 21.02
CA ALA A 139 1.00 4.45 21.11
C ALA A 139 0.04 3.37 20.56
N ILE A 140 0.43 2.75 19.46
CA ILE A 140 -0.31 1.61 18.92
C ILE A 140 0.11 0.38 19.73
N PRO A 141 -0.82 -0.32 20.38
CA PRO A 141 -0.49 -1.52 21.14
C PRO A 141 0.11 -2.58 20.21
N GLU A 142 1.23 -3.19 20.60
CA GLU A 142 1.85 -4.28 19.84
C GLU A 142 0.95 -5.53 19.78
N LYS A 143 0.06 -5.68 20.74
CA LYS A 143 -0.93 -6.76 20.81
C LYS A 143 -2.29 -6.19 21.17
N LEU A 144 -3.31 -6.67 20.48
CA LEU A 144 -4.72 -6.38 20.83
C LEU A 144 -5.15 -7.27 21.99
N ASP A 145 -4.59 -7.02 23.17
CA ASP A 145 -4.99 -7.68 24.42
C ASP A 145 -6.22 -6.98 25.05
N ALA A 146 -6.72 -7.55 26.14
CA ALA A 146 -7.88 -7.00 26.85
C ALA A 146 -7.67 -5.54 27.31
N ARG A 147 -6.44 -5.16 27.67
CA ARG A 147 -6.09 -3.79 28.08
C ARG A 147 -6.15 -2.84 26.90
N ALA A 148 -5.64 -3.24 25.74
CA ALA A 148 -5.73 -2.48 24.51
C ALA A 148 -7.19 -2.27 24.09
N MET A 149 -8.02 -3.32 24.17
CA MET A 149 -9.44 -3.25 23.87
C MET A 149 -10.19 -2.29 24.79
N ILE A 150 -9.93 -2.31 26.09
CA ILE A 150 -10.51 -1.34 27.05
C ILE A 150 -10.10 0.10 26.70
N THR A 151 -8.83 0.31 26.37
CA THR A 151 -8.31 1.64 26.00
C THR A 151 -8.94 2.16 24.70
N LEU A 152 -9.19 1.29 23.73
CA LEU A 152 -9.78 1.65 22.44
C LEU A 152 -11.31 1.66 22.45
N ALA A 153 -11.95 1.06 23.47
CA ALA A 153 -13.41 0.92 23.55
C ALA A 153 -14.18 2.23 23.34
N PRO A 154 -13.80 3.38 23.90
CA PRO A 154 -14.52 4.64 23.65
C PRO A 154 -14.46 5.07 22.19
N GLN A 155 -13.34 4.83 21.49
CA GLN A 155 -13.18 5.18 20.09
C GLN A 155 -13.98 4.24 19.17
N ILE A 156 -14.04 2.97 19.52
CA ILE A 156 -14.82 1.94 18.82
C ILE A 156 -16.32 2.22 18.98
N ALA A 157 -16.77 2.55 20.19
CA ALA A 157 -18.17 2.78 20.51
C ALA A 157 -18.79 3.93 19.71
N VAL A 158 -18.03 4.97 19.39
CA VAL A 158 -18.50 6.10 18.58
C VAL A 158 -18.49 5.81 17.06
N ARG A 159 -18.00 4.65 16.63
CA ARG A 159 -17.90 4.24 15.22
C ARG A 159 -18.43 2.82 14.98
N PRO A 160 -19.71 2.53 15.30
CA PRO A 160 -20.22 1.15 15.28
C PRO A 160 -20.19 0.51 13.89
N ARG A 161 -20.42 1.28 12.83
CA ARG A 161 -20.35 0.78 11.45
C ARG A 161 -18.94 0.32 11.10
N TRP A 162 -17.95 1.18 11.33
CA TRP A 162 -16.55 0.86 11.12
C TRP A 162 -16.13 -0.37 11.93
N ALA A 163 -16.54 -0.48 13.19
CA ALA A 163 -16.21 -1.60 14.05
C ALA A 163 -16.81 -2.93 13.53
N ALA A 164 -18.04 -2.91 13.02
CA ALA A 164 -18.69 -4.07 12.45
C ALA A 164 -18.02 -4.53 11.14
N GLU A 165 -17.65 -3.60 10.27
CA GLU A 165 -16.94 -3.87 9.02
C GLU A 165 -15.54 -4.43 9.31
N TRP A 166 -14.79 -3.79 10.22
CA TRP A 166 -13.47 -4.25 10.62
C TRP A 166 -13.50 -5.65 11.24
N ALA A 167 -14.46 -5.94 12.12
CA ALA A 167 -14.60 -7.27 12.73
C ALA A 167 -14.90 -8.36 11.69
N ARG A 168 -15.62 -8.03 10.61
CA ARG A 168 -15.92 -8.96 9.52
C ARG A 168 -14.67 -9.27 8.68
N ASP A 169 -13.81 -8.29 8.46
CA ASP A 169 -12.67 -8.38 7.52
C ASP A 169 -11.39 -8.94 8.19
N VAL A 170 -11.31 -8.97 9.52
CA VAL A 170 -10.16 -9.47 10.30
C VAL A 170 -10.33 -10.92 10.77
N VAL A 171 -11.52 -11.50 10.63
CA VAL A 171 -11.79 -12.92 10.91
C VAL A 171 -11.72 -13.69 9.60
#